data_ea9bf66013c095a945db85a8fa650b24
#
_entry.id   ea9bf66013c095a945db85a8fa650b24
#
_cell.length_a   1.000
_cell.length_b   1.000
_cell.length_c   1.000
_cell.angle_alpha   90.00
_cell.angle_beta   90.00
_cell.angle_gamma   90.00
#
_symmetry.space_group_name_H-M   'P 1'
#
loop_
_entity.id
_entity.type
_entity.pdbx_description
1 polymer ?
#
loop_
_entity_poly.entity_id
_entity_poly.type
_entity_poly.pdbx_seq_one_letter_code
_entity_poly.pdbx_strand_id
1 'polypeptide(L)'
;MAQSILIVDDERDIVSMLNQYFCKIGYVVYTAINGKEALNAITKHPDIILLDINMPDMNGFTICEKIRNFVSCPIIFLTARIEDCDKIKGFAVGGDDYVVKPFSVDELEARVAAHLRREKRHGSSAIV
;
A
#
# COMPACT_ATOMS: atom_id res chain seq x y z
N MET A 1 18.61 3.78 7.15
CA MET A 1 17.53 3.15 7.93
C MET A 1 16.60 2.38 7.02
N ALA A 2 16.10 1.26 7.50
CA ALA A 2 15.18 0.44 6.73
C ALA A 2 13.83 1.15 6.60
N GLN A 3 13.27 1.12 5.41
CA GLN A 3 11.93 1.64 5.17
C GLN A 3 10.90 0.56 5.47
N SER A 4 9.71 0.97 5.89
CA SER A 4 8.66 0.04 6.27
C SER A 4 7.53 0.03 5.24
N ILE A 5 6.93 -1.14 5.08
CA ILE A 5 5.83 -1.37 4.16
C ILE A 5 4.70 -2.11 4.90
N LEU A 6 3.48 -1.64 4.73
CA LEU A 6 2.30 -2.32 5.22
C LEU A 6 1.61 -2.99 4.05
N ILE A 7 1.39 -4.30 4.15
CA ILE A 7 0.74 -5.10 3.12
C ILE A 7 -0.64 -5.53 3.64
N VAL A 8 -1.69 -5.09 2.96
CA VAL A 8 -3.07 -5.37 3.34
C VAL A 8 -3.76 -6.16 2.24
N ASP A 9 -4.04 -7.43 2.49
CA ASP A 9 -4.69 -8.31 1.53
C ASP A 9 -5.29 -9.49 2.30
N ASP A 10 -6.49 -9.92 1.93
CA ASP A 10 -7.14 -11.06 2.59
C ASP A 10 -6.64 -12.40 2.05
N GLU A 11 -5.93 -12.40 0.93
CA GLU A 11 -5.33 -13.61 0.38
C GLU A 11 -4.00 -13.89 1.08
N ARG A 12 -4.01 -14.85 2.02
CA ARG A 12 -2.86 -15.14 2.86
C ARG A 12 -1.61 -15.55 2.07
N ASP A 13 -1.79 -16.22 0.94
CA ASP A 13 -0.67 -16.63 0.09
C ASP A 13 0.05 -15.42 -0.50
N ILE A 14 -0.71 -14.40 -0.92
CA ILE A 14 -0.14 -13.16 -1.44
C ILE A 14 0.61 -12.42 -0.33
N VAL A 15 -0.01 -12.30 0.84
CA VAL A 15 0.62 -11.64 1.99
C VAL A 15 1.93 -12.33 2.36
N SER A 16 1.91 -13.66 2.44
CA SER A 16 3.10 -14.44 2.79
C SER A 16 4.22 -14.27 1.76
N MET A 17 3.88 -14.35 0.49
CA MET A 17 4.84 -14.21 -0.60
C MET A 17 5.47 -12.81 -0.60
N LEU A 18 4.65 -11.77 -0.48
CA LEU A 18 5.14 -10.40 -0.46
C LEU A 18 5.95 -10.09 0.79
N ASN A 19 5.52 -10.63 1.93
CA ASN A 19 6.27 -10.48 3.18
C ASN A 19 7.69 -11.04 3.04
N GLN A 20 7.81 -12.26 2.54
CA GLN A 20 9.11 -12.89 2.33
C GLN A 20 9.97 -12.10 1.35
N TYR A 21 9.38 -11.67 0.25
CA TYR A 21 10.11 -10.94 -0.78
C TYR A 21 10.65 -9.60 -0.25
N PHE A 22 9.79 -8.79 0.36
CA PHE A 22 10.20 -7.47 0.82
C PHE A 22 11.12 -7.53 2.04
N CYS A 23 10.93 -8.50 2.94
CA CYS A 23 11.88 -8.71 4.03
C CYS A 23 13.27 -9.04 3.50
N LYS A 24 13.33 -9.89 2.48
CA LYS A 24 14.60 -10.33 1.90
C LYS A 24 15.39 -9.18 1.32
N ILE A 25 14.72 -8.20 0.75
CA ILE A 25 15.40 -7.04 0.14
C ILE A 25 15.56 -5.86 1.11
N GLY A 26 15.25 -6.05 2.38
CA GLY A 26 15.63 -5.10 3.42
C GLY A 26 14.53 -4.24 4.00
N TYR A 27 13.26 -4.46 3.61
CA TYR A 27 12.14 -3.69 4.20
C TYR A 27 11.73 -4.27 5.54
N VAL A 28 11.24 -3.39 6.42
CA VAL A 28 10.48 -3.81 7.59
C VAL A 28 9.04 -3.98 7.14
N VAL A 29 8.48 -5.18 7.29
CA VAL A 29 7.16 -5.51 6.75
C VAL A 29 6.14 -5.69 7.86
N TYR A 30 5.01 -4.99 7.73
CA TYR A 30 3.82 -5.20 8.55
C TYR A 30 2.73 -5.76 7.64
N THR A 31 1.89 -6.63 8.15
CA THR A 31 0.84 -7.28 7.37
C THR A 31 -0.51 -7.15 8.05
N ALA A 32 -1.57 -7.12 7.23
CA ALA A 32 -2.94 -7.12 7.70
C ALA A 32 -3.79 -7.91 6.70
N ILE A 33 -4.72 -8.72 7.18
CA ILE A 33 -5.56 -9.56 6.32
C ILE A 33 -7.01 -9.07 6.27
N ASN A 34 -7.31 -7.97 6.93
CA ASN A 34 -8.64 -7.36 6.88
C ASN A 34 -8.52 -5.87 7.24
N GLY A 35 -9.65 -5.17 7.14
CA GLY A 35 -9.67 -3.74 7.39
C GLY A 35 -9.37 -3.36 8.82
N LYS A 36 -9.86 -4.13 9.77
CA LYS A 36 -9.61 -3.87 11.19
C LYS A 36 -8.12 -3.95 11.51
N GLU A 37 -7.45 -4.98 11.01
CA GLU A 37 -6.01 -5.11 11.19
C GLU A 37 -5.25 -3.98 10.51
N ALA A 38 -5.71 -3.56 9.32
CA ALA A 38 -5.09 -2.46 8.60
C ALA A 38 -5.17 -1.17 9.41
N LEU A 39 -6.34 -0.86 9.97
CA LEU A 39 -6.52 0.35 10.76
C LEU A 39 -5.64 0.34 12.02
N ASN A 40 -5.42 -0.82 12.61
CA ASN A 40 -4.52 -0.94 13.75
C ASN A 40 -3.05 -0.81 13.32
N ALA A 41 -2.69 -1.35 12.17
CA ALA A 41 -1.32 -1.38 11.70
C ALA A 41 -0.78 0.00 11.30
N ILE A 42 -1.63 0.96 10.96
CA ILE A 42 -1.17 2.30 10.60
C ILE A 42 -0.48 3.01 11.77
N THR A 43 -0.72 2.56 13.01
CA THR A 43 -0.04 3.10 14.18
C THR A 43 1.47 2.83 14.16
N LYS A 44 1.93 1.91 13.31
CA LYS A 44 3.35 1.62 13.11
C LYS A 44 4.01 2.62 12.17
N HIS A 45 3.26 3.56 11.60
CA HIS A 45 3.75 4.60 10.69
C HIS A 45 4.51 4.01 9.48
N PRO A 46 3.84 3.18 8.66
CA PRO A 46 4.51 2.62 7.48
C PRO A 46 4.89 3.73 6.49
N ASP A 47 5.96 3.49 5.76
CA ASP A 47 6.43 4.43 4.74
C ASP A 47 5.66 4.29 3.42
N ILE A 48 5.04 3.14 3.20
CA ILE A 48 4.18 2.88 2.04
C ILE A 48 3.17 1.79 2.39
N ILE A 49 2.00 1.85 1.77
CA ILE A 49 0.93 0.88 2.00
C ILE A 49 0.53 0.23 0.68
N LEU A 50 0.51 -1.11 0.66
CA LEU A 50 -0.10 -1.90 -0.42
C LEU A 50 -1.46 -2.36 0.07
N LEU A 51 -2.53 -2.02 -0.65
CA LEU A 51 -3.89 -2.14 -0.13
C LEU A 51 -4.81 -2.80 -1.15
N ASP A 52 -5.27 -4.02 -0.84
CA ASP A 52 -6.26 -4.72 -1.65
C ASP A 52 -7.61 -3.99 -1.56
N ILE A 53 -8.31 -3.90 -2.68
CA ILE A 53 -9.61 -3.24 -2.75
C ILE A 53 -10.72 -4.14 -2.21
N ASN A 54 -10.73 -5.41 -2.61
CA ASN A 54 -11.84 -6.32 -2.30
C ASN A 54 -11.52 -7.19 -1.09
N MET A 55 -11.93 -6.73 0.09
CA MET A 55 -11.79 -7.50 1.33
C MET A 55 -13.13 -7.72 2.01
N PRO A 56 -13.27 -8.81 2.80
CA PRO A 56 -14.59 -9.23 3.29
C PRO A 56 -15.23 -8.28 4.30
N ASP A 57 -14.43 -7.61 5.13
CA ASP A 57 -14.99 -6.76 6.19
C ASP A 57 -15.09 -5.29 5.80
N MET A 58 -14.23 -4.82 4.91
CA MET A 58 -14.16 -3.42 4.55
C MET A 58 -13.51 -3.25 3.18
N ASN A 59 -14.13 -2.47 2.31
CA ASN A 59 -13.59 -2.16 1.00
C ASN A 59 -12.30 -1.32 1.13
N GLY A 60 -11.32 -1.60 0.28
CA GLY A 60 -10.03 -0.88 0.32
C GLY A 60 -10.16 0.62 0.11
N PHE A 61 -11.13 1.07 -0.69
CA PHE A 61 -11.38 2.51 -0.85
C PHE A 61 -11.81 3.15 0.47
N THR A 62 -12.66 2.45 1.23
CA THR A 62 -13.10 2.92 2.54
C THR A 62 -11.94 2.98 3.53
N ILE A 63 -11.06 1.98 3.50
CA ILE A 63 -9.87 1.97 4.34
C ILE A 63 -8.99 3.17 4.00
N CYS A 64 -8.73 3.39 2.71
CA CYS A 64 -7.91 4.51 2.24
C CYS A 64 -8.48 5.85 2.71
N GLU A 65 -9.78 6.04 2.57
CA GLU A 65 -10.45 7.25 3.01
C GLU A 65 -10.27 7.48 4.51
N LYS A 66 -10.41 6.42 5.31
CA LYS A 66 -10.26 6.52 6.77
C LYS A 66 -8.83 6.84 7.18
N ILE A 67 -7.84 6.19 6.56
CA ILE A 67 -6.46 6.35 6.99
C ILE A 67 -5.79 7.60 6.41
N ARG A 68 -6.34 8.17 5.35
CA ARG A 68 -5.71 9.32 4.66
C ARG A 68 -5.59 10.55 5.55
N ASN A 69 -6.43 10.67 6.57
CA ASN A 69 -6.35 11.74 7.55
C ASN A 69 -5.21 11.56 8.56
N PHE A 70 -4.65 10.36 8.65
CA PHE A 70 -3.65 10.01 9.65
C PHE A 70 -2.28 9.71 9.06
N VAL A 71 -2.20 9.43 7.75
CA VAL A 71 -0.96 9.08 7.08
C VAL A 71 -0.82 9.89 5.79
N SER A 72 0.40 10.29 5.48
CA SER A 72 0.72 10.98 4.24
C SER A 72 1.51 10.11 3.27
N CYS A 73 1.81 8.87 3.68
CA CYS A 73 2.60 7.95 2.86
C CYS A 73 1.86 7.54 1.58
N PRO A 74 2.60 7.08 0.55
CA PRO A 74 1.97 6.57 -0.66
C PRO A 74 1.10 5.34 -0.39
N ILE A 75 -0.01 5.23 -1.11
CA ILE A 75 -0.91 4.07 -1.06
C ILE A 75 -1.05 3.52 -2.47
N ILE A 76 -0.66 2.26 -2.65
CA ILE A 76 -0.80 1.53 -3.91
C ILE A 76 -1.93 0.52 -3.75
N PHE A 77 -2.96 0.63 -4.57
CA PHE A 77 -4.04 -0.35 -4.57
C PHE A 77 -3.62 -1.60 -5.33
N LEU A 78 -3.93 -2.77 -4.76
CA LEU A 78 -3.78 -4.07 -5.43
C LEU A 78 -5.20 -4.55 -5.75
N THR A 79 -5.45 -4.96 -7.00
CA THR A 79 -6.80 -5.39 -7.38
C THR A 79 -6.77 -6.40 -8.51
N ALA A 80 -7.70 -7.36 -8.47
CA ALA A 80 -7.85 -8.34 -9.53
C ALA A 80 -8.46 -7.72 -10.80
N ARG A 81 -9.14 -6.59 -10.66
CA ARG A 81 -9.85 -5.95 -11.77
C ARG A 81 -9.94 -4.46 -11.54
N ILE A 82 -9.58 -3.69 -12.56
CA ILE A 82 -9.73 -2.23 -12.52
C ILE A 82 -10.60 -1.79 -13.70
N GLU A 83 -11.70 -1.10 -13.37
CA GLU A 83 -12.49 -0.36 -14.34
C GLU A 83 -12.17 1.12 -14.19
N ASP A 84 -12.43 1.91 -15.23
CA ASP A 84 -12.10 3.35 -15.19
C ASP A 84 -12.75 4.07 -14.01
N CYS A 85 -14.00 3.70 -13.68
CA CYS A 85 -14.70 4.29 -12.55
C CYS A 85 -14.02 3.97 -11.22
N ASP A 86 -13.43 2.77 -11.09
CA ASP A 86 -12.72 2.37 -9.88
C ASP A 86 -11.42 3.15 -9.73
N LYS A 87 -10.71 3.41 -10.83
CA LYS A 87 -9.51 4.22 -10.81
C LYS A 87 -9.80 5.64 -10.34
N ILE A 88 -10.85 6.25 -10.89
CA ILE A 88 -11.28 7.58 -10.50
C ILE A 88 -11.63 7.63 -9.02
N LYS A 89 -12.38 6.64 -8.54
CA LYS A 89 -12.74 6.54 -7.13
C LYS A 89 -11.52 6.41 -6.24
N GLY A 90 -10.58 5.55 -6.63
CA GLY A 90 -9.35 5.33 -5.85
C GLY A 90 -8.52 6.61 -5.71
N PHE A 91 -8.33 7.33 -6.79
CA PHE A 91 -7.60 8.60 -6.73
C PHE A 91 -8.37 9.65 -5.93
N ALA A 92 -9.69 9.66 -6.02
CA ALA A 92 -10.52 10.61 -5.26
C ALA A 92 -10.41 10.39 -3.76
N VAL A 93 -10.21 9.15 -3.28
CA VAL A 93 -10.04 8.86 -1.86
C VAL A 93 -8.58 8.92 -1.40
N GLY A 94 -7.66 9.25 -2.30
CA GLY A 94 -6.27 9.51 -1.93
C GLY A 94 -5.26 8.43 -2.29
N GLY A 95 -5.62 7.49 -3.16
CA GLY A 95 -4.67 6.50 -3.65
C GLY A 95 -3.68 7.10 -4.64
N ASP A 96 -2.47 6.56 -4.65
CA ASP A 96 -1.37 7.10 -5.47
C ASP A 96 -1.06 6.23 -6.69
N ASP A 97 -1.44 4.96 -6.69
CA ASP A 97 -1.12 4.06 -7.79
C ASP A 97 -2.02 2.83 -7.74
N TYR A 98 -2.00 2.05 -8.83
CA TYR A 98 -2.74 0.80 -8.97
C TYR A 98 -1.85 -0.27 -9.55
N VAL A 99 -1.98 -1.50 -9.04
CA VAL A 99 -1.33 -2.67 -9.60
C VAL A 99 -2.37 -3.76 -9.74
N VAL A 100 -2.52 -4.31 -10.95
CA VAL A 100 -3.55 -5.32 -11.25
C VAL A 100 -2.99 -6.71 -11.02
N LYS A 101 -3.76 -7.56 -10.34
CA LYS A 101 -3.44 -8.97 -10.15
C LYS A 101 -3.81 -9.78 -11.39
N PRO A 102 -3.04 -10.77 -11.79
CA PRO A 102 -1.75 -11.15 -11.24
C PRO A 102 -0.67 -10.16 -11.65
N PHE A 103 0.23 -9.83 -10.71
CA PHE A 103 1.28 -8.85 -10.97
C PHE A 103 2.65 -9.49 -10.93
N SER A 104 3.61 -8.82 -11.58
CA SER A 104 5.03 -9.14 -11.43
C SER A 104 5.53 -8.54 -10.11
N VAL A 105 6.19 -9.35 -9.30
CA VAL A 105 6.78 -8.86 -8.04
C VAL A 105 7.86 -7.82 -8.33
N ASP A 106 8.61 -8.01 -9.42
CA ASP A 106 9.64 -7.05 -9.84
C ASP A 106 9.01 -5.69 -10.21
N GLU A 107 7.87 -5.71 -10.91
CA GLU A 107 7.16 -4.47 -11.23
C GLU A 107 6.64 -3.79 -9.98
N LEU A 108 6.05 -4.55 -9.07
CA LEU A 108 5.54 -4.01 -7.82
C LEU A 108 6.66 -3.37 -7.01
N GLU A 109 7.79 -4.06 -6.89
CA GLU A 109 8.96 -3.54 -6.17
C GLU A 109 9.48 -2.24 -6.81
N ALA A 110 9.53 -2.19 -8.13
CA ALA A 110 9.96 -0.98 -8.83
C ALA A 110 9.02 0.19 -8.56
N ARG A 111 7.71 -0.04 -8.51
CA ARG A 111 6.74 1.00 -8.17
C ARG A 111 6.88 1.46 -6.74
N VAL A 112 7.06 0.53 -5.81
CA VAL A 112 7.30 0.84 -4.39
C VAL A 112 8.53 1.72 -4.25
N ALA A 113 9.64 1.32 -4.86
CA ALA A 113 10.89 2.08 -4.80
C ALA A 113 10.73 3.48 -5.40
N ALA A 114 10.00 3.61 -6.51
CA ALA A 114 9.77 4.89 -7.17
C ALA A 114 8.97 5.85 -6.28
N HIS A 115 7.91 5.35 -5.64
CA HIS A 115 7.11 6.16 -4.73
C HIS A 115 7.90 6.61 -3.51
N LEU A 116 8.71 5.72 -2.95
CA LEU A 116 9.54 6.05 -1.79
C LEU A 116 10.60 7.10 -2.13
N ARG A 117 11.22 7.01 -3.31
CA ARG A 117 12.17 8.04 -3.76
C ARG A 117 11.49 9.40 -3.91
N ARG A 118 10.26 9.42 -4.45
CA ARG A 118 9.50 10.66 -4.63
C ARG A 118 9.16 11.31 -3.31
N GLU A 119 8.72 10.52 -2.33
CA GLU A 119 8.41 11.00 -0.99
C GLU A 119 9.65 11.59 -0.30
N LYS A 120 10.78 10.93 -0.46
CA LYS A 120 12.04 11.40 0.12
C LYS A 120 12.46 12.75 -0.46
N ARG A 121 12.28 12.94 -1.78
CA ARG A 121 12.58 14.22 -2.43
C ARG A 121 11.64 15.33 -1.96
N HIS A 122 10.35 15.03 -1.81
CA HIS A 122 9.37 15.99 -1.29
C HIS A 122 9.70 16.38 0.14
N GLY A 123 10.06 15.41 0.98
CA GLY A 123 10.46 15.66 2.35
C GLY A 123 11.67 16.60 2.42
N SER A 124 12.68 16.36 1.56
CA SER A 124 13.86 17.22 1.48
C SER A 124 13.50 18.63 1.04
N SER A 125 12.60 18.77 0.07
CA SER A 125 12.15 20.07 -0.42
C SER A 125 11.40 20.85 0.66
N ALA A 126 10.64 20.16 1.48
CA ALA A 126 9.83 20.77 2.52
C ALA A 126 10.68 21.40 3.65
N ILE A 127 11.90 20.94 3.81
CA ILE A 127 12.81 21.42 4.85
C ILE A 127 13.46 22.74 4.46
N VAL A 128 13.56 22.97 3.20
CA VAL A 128 14.13 24.21 2.66
C VAL A 128 13.11 25.34 2.66
#